data_8c5e3f8526f59b3896a613ea9e5964a0
#
_entry.id   8c5e3f8526f59b3896a613ea9e5964a0
#
_cell.length_a   1.000
_cell.length_b   1.000
_cell.length_c   1.000
_cell.angle_alpha   90.00
_cell.angle_beta   90.00
_cell.angle_gamma   90.00
#
_symmetry.space_group_name_H-M   'P 1'
#
loop_
_entity.id
_entity.type
_entity.pdbx_description
1 polymer ?
#
loop_
_entity_poly.entity_id
_entity_poly.type
_entity_poly.pdbx_seq_one_letter_code
_entity_poly.pdbx_strand_id
1 'polypeptide(L)'
;MDAPALYDDFYLNLIDWSANNLLAVGLSNSVYLWNAGNSKVVRLVELSSNDLVTSCSSSPSSNILGVGTHMGEVQLWDCVRHRKIMTCRGHTARVGAIAWNSNNVFASGSRDKNILIRDIRTKDEYINKMTGHKQEVCGLKWSFDQQQLASGGNDNRLNIWSLQSSTPTYSLLRHTAAVKALAWSPHQHGLLVSGGGTADRTIRFWNSITGE
;
A
#
# COMPACT_ATOMS: atom_id res chain seq x y z
N MET A 1 -21.64 1.06 -11.45
CA MET A 1 -20.92 2.23 -10.87
C MET A 1 -19.99 2.73 -11.95
N ASP A 2 -20.12 3.98 -12.34
CA ASP A 2 -19.22 4.60 -13.28
C ASP A 2 -18.11 5.31 -12.52
N ALA A 3 -16.86 5.20 -12.98
CA ALA A 3 -15.68 5.79 -12.36
C ALA A 3 -14.90 6.59 -13.42
N PRO A 4 -15.44 7.75 -13.81
CA PRO A 4 -14.80 8.60 -14.82
C PRO A 4 -13.47 9.11 -14.30
N ALA A 5 -12.48 9.27 -15.20
CA ALA A 5 -11.14 9.71 -14.89
C ALA A 5 -10.34 8.78 -13.93
N LEU A 6 -10.66 7.48 -13.91
CA LEU A 6 -9.77 6.49 -13.31
C LEU A 6 -8.46 6.47 -14.10
N TYR A 7 -7.34 6.69 -13.41
CA TYR A 7 -6.04 6.77 -14.05
C TYR A 7 -5.50 5.35 -14.32
N ASP A 8 -5.24 5.05 -15.59
CA ASP A 8 -4.67 3.75 -16.00
C ASP A 8 -3.13 3.77 -15.86
N ASP A 9 -2.65 3.49 -14.66
CA ASP A 9 -1.24 3.34 -14.34
C ASP A 9 -1.04 2.08 -13.50
N PHE A 10 -0.25 1.15 -14.00
CA PHE A 10 0.03 -0.15 -13.35
C PHE A 10 0.53 -0.01 -11.91
N TYR A 11 1.27 1.05 -11.59
CA TYR A 11 1.90 1.22 -10.27
C TYR A 11 0.97 1.79 -9.20
N LEU A 12 -0.23 2.25 -9.57
CA LEU A 12 -1.17 2.85 -8.64
C LEU A 12 -2.10 1.81 -8.01
N ASN A 13 -2.52 2.04 -6.78
CA ASN A 13 -3.49 1.23 -6.04
C ASN A 13 -4.66 2.13 -5.61
N LEU A 14 -5.55 2.43 -6.56
CA LEU A 14 -6.59 3.47 -6.43
C LEU A 14 -7.88 2.99 -5.79
N ILE A 15 -8.02 1.70 -5.50
CA ILE A 15 -9.27 1.10 -5.01
C ILE A 15 -8.99 0.25 -3.78
N ASP A 16 -9.79 0.43 -2.73
CA ASP A 16 -9.75 -0.42 -1.56
C ASP A 16 -11.12 -0.58 -0.93
N TRP A 17 -11.44 -1.80 -0.48
CA TRP A 17 -12.71 -2.15 0.16
C TRP A 17 -12.48 -2.41 1.65
N SER A 18 -13.00 -1.53 2.49
CA SER A 18 -12.83 -1.63 3.93
C SER A 18 -13.71 -2.70 4.57
N ALA A 19 -13.34 -3.15 5.77
CA ALA A 19 -14.14 -4.06 6.58
C ALA A 19 -15.55 -3.50 6.94
N ASN A 20 -15.72 -2.18 6.89
CA ASN A 20 -16.97 -1.50 7.18
C ASN A 20 -17.85 -1.28 5.93
N ASN A 21 -17.64 -2.05 4.86
CA ASN A 21 -18.36 -1.96 3.59
C ASN A 21 -18.32 -0.57 2.94
N LEU A 22 -17.18 0.13 3.10
CA LEU A 22 -16.87 1.35 2.38
C LEU A 22 -15.86 1.03 1.27
N LEU A 23 -16.21 1.35 0.04
CA LEU A 23 -15.29 1.31 -1.10
C LEU A 23 -14.68 2.68 -1.29
N ALA A 24 -13.36 2.78 -1.13
CA ALA A 24 -12.59 3.98 -1.47
C ALA A 24 -12.12 3.90 -2.91
N VAL A 25 -12.31 4.98 -3.67
CA VAL A 25 -11.90 5.08 -5.08
C VAL A 25 -11.17 6.40 -5.30
N GLY A 26 -9.90 6.33 -5.71
CA GLY A 26 -9.10 7.48 -6.13
C GLY A 26 -9.37 7.83 -7.60
N LEU A 27 -9.84 9.04 -7.85
CA LEU A 27 -10.11 9.56 -9.19
C LEU A 27 -9.39 10.90 -9.37
N SER A 28 -8.32 10.91 -10.15
CA SER A 28 -7.48 12.10 -10.35
C SER A 28 -6.96 12.66 -9.01
N ASN A 29 -7.36 13.84 -8.60
CA ASN A 29 -6.98 14.50 -7.35
C ASN A 29 -7.97 14.28 -6.20
N SER A 30 -8.99 13.43 -6.38
CA SER A 30 -10.05 13.26 -5.40
C SER A 30 -10.23 11.79 -4.98
N VAL A 31 -10.67 11.58 -3.75
CA VAL A 31 -11.08 10.25 -3.26
C VAL A 31 -12.57 10.27 -2.95
N TYR A 32 -13.26 9.29 -3.45
CA TYR A 32 -14.68 9.05 -3.20
C TYR A 32 -14.87 7.80 -2.35
N LEU A 33 -15.81 7.88 -1.42
CA LEU A 33 -16.28 6.74 -0.63
C LEU A 33 -17.67 6.35 -1.12
N TRP A 34 -17.83 5.10 -1.50
CA TRP A 34 -19.12 4.49 -1.76
C TRP A 34 -19.47 3.54 -0.62
N ASN A 35 -20.64 3.72 -0.03
CA ASN A 35 -21.12 2.87 1.06
C ASN A 35 -22.04 1.77 0.48
N ALA A 36 -21.62 0.52 0.61
CA ALA A 36 -22.37 -0.62 0.07
C ALA A 36 -23.72 -0.87 0.77
N GLY A 37 -23.89 -0.41 2.01
CA GLY A 37 -25.14 -0.60 2.77
C GLY A 37 -26.29 0.32 2.35
N ASN A 38 -25.97 1.52 1.81
CA ASN A 38 -27.00 2.52 1.45
C ASN A 38 -26.77 3.15 0.08
N SER A 39 -25.79 2.65 -0.68
CA SER A 39 -25.42 3.11 -2.03
C SER A 39 -25.04 4.60 -2.13
N LYS A 40 -24.79 5.27 -1.02
CA LYS A 40 -24.39 6.68 -1.01
C LYS A 40 -22.93 6.83 -1.42
N VAL A 41 -22.66 7.87 -2.22
CA VAL A 41 -21.32 8.31 -2.62
C VAL A 41 -21.04 9.64 -1.95
N VAL A 42 -19.85 9.76 -1.35
CA VAL A 42 -19.37 11.01 -0.73
C VAL A 42 -17.95 11.26 -1.21
N ARG A 43 -17.64 12.49 -1.57
CA ARG A 43 -16.25 12.90 -1.80
C ARG A 43 -15.59 13.14 -0.43
N LEU A 44 -14.58 12.32 -0.11
CA LEU A 44 -13.85 12.41 1.16
C LEU A 44 -12.79 13.50 1.12
N VAL A 45 -12.02 13.56 0.05
CA VAL A 45 -10.89 14.49 -0.12
C VAL A 45 -10.81 14.99 -1.54
N GLU A 46 -10.36 16.23 -1.67
CA GLU A 46 -9.89 16.84 -2.89
C GLU A 46 -8.50 17.43 -2.61
N LEU A 47 -7.49 16.90 -3.29
CA LEU A 47 -6.12 17.40 -3.24
C LEU A 47 -5.99 18.69 -4.06
N SER A 48 -4.88 19.40 -3.90
CA SER A 48 -4.57 20.54 -4.75
C SER A 48 -4.53 20.15 -6.23
N SER A 49 -4.75 21.11 -7.12
CA SER A 49 -4.76 20.88 -8.58
C SER A 49 -3.45 20.31 -9.14
N ASN A 50 -2.35 20.43 -8.39
CA ASN A 50 -1.03 19.96 -8.79
C ASN A 50 -0.67 18.59 -8.20
N ASP A 51 -1.58 17.95 -7.44
CA ASP A 51 -1.35 16.66 -6.83
C ASP A 51 -2.40 15.64 -7.26
N LEU A 52 -2.03 14.36 -7.27
CA LEU A 52 -2.89 13.26 -7.69
C LEU A 52 -2.91 12.18 -6.61
N VAL A 53 -4.04 11.52 -6.49
CA VAL A 53 -4.17 10.31 -5.67
C VAL A 53 -3.45 9.16 -6.36
N THR A 54 -2.56 8.49 -5.65
CA THR A 54 -1.77 7.37 -6.18
C THR A 54 -1.99 6.05 -5.46
N SER A 55 -2.55 6.09 -4.25
CA SER A 55 -2.96 4.89 -3.55
C SER A 55 -4.01 5.18 -2.48
N CYS A 56 -4.87 4.18 -2.22
CA CYS A 56 -5.85 4.17 -1.15
C CYS A 56 -5.72 2.86 -0.37
N SER A 57 -5.77 2.93 0.96
CA SER A 57 -5.77 1.74 1.81
C SER A 57 -6.44 2.01 3.14
N SER A 58 -7.44 1.20 3.48
CA SER A 58 -8.20 1.30 4.72
C SER A 58 -7.50 0.54 5.84
N SER A 59 -7.54 1.09 7.05
CA SER A 59 -7.08 0.37 8.23
C SER A 59 -7.97 -0.86 8.53
N PRO A 60 -7.43 -1.92 9.15
CA PRO A 60 -8.14 -3.21 9.26
C PRO A 60 -9.49 -3.15 9.98
N SER A 61 -9.62 -2.36 11.04
CA SER A 61 -10.85 -2.29 11.86
C SER A 61 -11.19 -0.87 12.33
N SER A 62 -10.44 0.15 11.94
CA SER A 62 -10.78 1.55 12.21
C SER A 62 -11.38 2.22 10.97
N ASN A 63 -11.96 3.40 11.17
CA ASN A 63 -12.52 4.18 10.06
C ASN A 63 -11.47 5.09 9.41
N ILE A 64 -10.20 4.70 9.40
CA ILE A 64 -9.11 5.50 8.86
C ILE A 64 -8.76 5.01 7.45
N LEU A 65 -8.70 5.93 6.50
CA LEU A 65 -8.19 5.71 5.16
C LEU A 65 -6.84 6.40 5.00
N GLY A 66 -5.83 5.65 4.57
CA GLY A 66 -4.57 6.18 4.07
C GLY A 66 -4.68 6.51 2.59
N VAL A 67 -4.33 7.74 2.22
CA VAL A 67 -4.33 8.24 0.85
C VAL A 67 -2.90 8.64 0.49
N GLY A 68 -2.28 7.92 -0.42
CA GLY A 68 -0.98 8.26 -0.99
C GLY A 68 -1.11 9.25 -2.13
N THR A 69 -0.15 10.16 -2.23
CA THR A 69 -0.18 11.23 -3.23
C THR A 69 1.00 11.18 -4.18
N HIS A 70 0.87 11.86 -5.32
CA HIS A 70 1.93 11.98 -6.32
C HIS A 70 3.12 12.79 -5.79
N MET A 71 2.87 13.76 -4.91
CA MET A 71 3.91 14.57 -4.28
C MET A 71 4.66 13.88 -3.14
N GLY A 72 4.31 12.62 -2.82
CA GLY A 72 5.03 11.81 -1.81
C GLY A 72 4.46 11.92 -0.39
N GLU A 73 3.29 12.49 -0.21
CA GLU A 73 2.61 12.51 1.08
C GLU A 73 1.73 11.26 1.26
N VAL A 74 1.53 10.87 2.52
CA VAL A 74 0.44 9.98 2.93
C VAL A 74 -0.48 10.77 3.84
N GLN A 75 -1.71 10.99 3.42
CA GLN A 75 -2.72 11.68 4.21
C GLN A 75 -3.65 10.65 4.86
N LEU A 76 -3.86 10.78 6.17
CA LEU A 76 -4.79 9.93 6.92
C LEU A 76 -6.11 10.67 7.12
N TRP A 77 -7.21 10.01 6.78
CA TRP A 77 -8.56 10.57 6.81
C TRP A 77 -9.52 9.73 7.63
N ASP A 78 -10.34 10.37 8.46
CA ASP A 78 -11.47 9.75 9.16
C ASP A 78 -12.67 9.67 8.19
N CYS A 79 -13.03 8.46 7.79
CA CYS A 79 -14.12 8.21 6.82
C CYS A 79 -15.51 8.49 7.37
N VAL A 80 -15.69 8.54 8.71
CA VAL A 80 -16.96 8.83 9.35
C VAL A 80 -17.15 10.33 9.56
N ARG A 81 -16.10 11.00 10.04
CA ARG A 81 -16.12 12.45 10.29
C ARG A 81 -15.77 13.28 9.06
N HIS A 82 -15.36 12.64 7.96
CA HIS A 82 -14.92 13.27 6.71
C HIS A 82 -13.87 14.36 6.95
N ARG A 83 -12.87 14.08 7.81
CA ARG A 83 -11.83 15.06 8.13
C ARG A 83 -10.45 14.42 8.04
N LYS A 84 -9.49 15.25 7.66
CA LYS A 84 -8.09 14.86 7.71
C LYS A 84 -7.61 14.76 9.16
N ILE A 85 -6.95 13.64 9.49
CA ILE A 85 -6.34 13.38 10.80
C ILE A 85 -4.93 13.94 10.82
N MET A 86 -4.11 13.55 9.82
CA MET A 86 -2.72 13.97 9.73
C MET A 86 -2.17 13.82 8.32
N THR A 87 -1.03 14.44 8.07
CA THR A 87 -0.24 14.27 6.85
C THR A 87 1.14 13.75 7.24
N CYS A 88 1.53 12.62 6.65
CA CYS A 88 2.83 11.98 6.84
C CYS A 88 3.72 12.32 5.63
N ARG A 89 4.91 12.86 5.90
CA ARG A 89 5.92 13.23 4.89
C ARG A 89 7.11 12.26 4.94
N GLY A 90 8.14 12.51 4.15
CA GLY A 90 9.40 11.75 4.16
C GLY A 90 9.69 10.97 2.88
N HIS A 91 8.68 10.70 2.02
CA HIS A 91 8.93 10.26 0.65
C HIS A 91 9.23 11.45 -0.27
N THR A 92 10.07 11.23 -1.28
CA THR A 92 10.49 12.25 -2.26
C THR A 92 9.85 12.06 -3.63
N ALA A 93 8.98 11.05 -3.77
CA ALA A 93 8.24 10.74 -4.98
C ALA A 93 6.91 10.06 -4.62
N ARG A 94 6.07 9.81 -5.63
CA ARG A 94 4.71 9.27 -5.45
C ARG A 94 4.67 8.03 -4.56
N VAL A 95 3.62 7.90 -3.77
CA VAL A 95 3.35 6.78 -2.89
C VAL A 95 2.34 5.85 -3.56
N GLY A 96 2.85 4.82 -4.24
CA GLY A 96 2.02 3.88 -5.02
C GLY A 96 1.39 2.76 -4.20
N ALA A 97 1.90 2.47 -3.02
CA ALA A 97 1.41 1.38 -2.19
C ALA A 97 1.36 1.76 -0.71
N ILE A 98 0.27 1.38 -0.04
CA ILE A 98 0.09 1.49 1.41
C ILE A 98 -0.42 0.16 1.93
N ALA A 99 0.11 -0.32 3.05
CA ALA A 99 -0.35 -1.53 3.70
C ALA A 99 -0.37 -1.35 5.22
N TRP A 100 -1.51 -1.63 5.84
CA TRP A 100 -1.67 -1.55 7.28
C TRP A 100 -1.24 -2.86 7.94
N ASN A 101 -0.43 -2.76 9.01
CA ASN A 101 -0.10 -3.87 9.90
C ASN A 101 -1.16 -4.03 10.99
N SER A 102 -1.57 -2.91 11.56
CA SER A 102 -2.60 -2.81 12.61
C SER A 102 -3.39 -1.52 12.39
N ASN A 103 -4.29 -1.18 13.31
CA ASN A 103 -5.03 0.09 13.22
C ASN A 103 -4.15 1.34 13.35
N ASN A 104 -2.94 1.17 13.87
CA ASN A 104 -2.05 2.30 14.17
C ASN A 104 -0.74 2.27 13.38
N VAL A 105 -0.35 1.12 12.84
CA VAL A 105 0.94 0.94 12.14
C VAL A 105 0.70 0.62 10.68
N PHE A 106 1.37 1.32 9.79
CA PHE A 106 1.30 1.07 8.36
C PHE A 106 2.66 1.24 7.67
N ALA A 107 2.79 0.59 6.52
CA ALA A 107 3.90 0.74 5.58
C ALA A 107 3.45 1.55 4.38
N SER A 108 4.30 2.44 3.88
CA SER A 108 4.12 3.12 2.60
C SER A 108 5.31 2.87 1.69
N GLY A 109 5.05 2.48 0.45
CA GLY A 109 6.03 2.22 -0.60
C GLY A 109 5.95 3.24 -1.71
N SER A 110 7.09 3.72 -2.17
CA SER A 110 7.18 4.84 -3.08
C SER A 110 8.07 4.57 -4.29
N ARG A 111 7.91 5.41 -5.30
CA ARG A 111 8.81 5.50 -6.46
C ARG A 111 10.22 5.92 -6.07
N ASP A 112 10.41 6.51 -4.89
CA ASP A 112 11.74 6.80 -4.32
C ASP A 112 12.48 5.53 -3.85
N LYS A 113 11.93 4.33 -4.07
CA LYS A 113 12.50 3.00 -3.79
C LYS A 113 12.49 2.60 -2.32
N ASN A 114 12.03 3.48 -1.44
CA ASN A 114 11.98 3.25 -0.01
C ASN A 114 10.61 2.78 0.44
N ILE A 115 10.61 2.09 1.57
CA ILE A 115 9.42 1.77 2.34
C ILE A 115 9.58 2.45 3.69
N LEU A 116 8.57 3.22 4.12
CA LEU A 116 8.55 3.87 5.42
C LEU A 116 7.49 3.22 6.30
N ILE A 117 7.90 2.78 7.48
CA ILE A 117 6.98 2.25 8.51
C ILE A 117 6.62 3.38 9.45
N ARG A 118 5.33 3.56 9.71
CA ARG A 118 4.82 4.63 10.56
C ARG A 118 3.86 4.12 11.63
N ASP A 119 3.91 4.73 12.79
CA ASP A 119 2.90 4.59 13.84
C ASP A 119 2.19 5.93 14.01
N ILE A 120 0.88 5.95 13.83
CA ILE A 120 0.08 7.19 13.89
C ILE A 120 0.00 7.81 15.29
N ARG A 121 0.47 7.10 16.32
CA ARG A 121 0.50 7.56 17.72
C ARG A 121 1.76 8.33 18.06
N THR A 122 2.84 8.16 17.29
CA THR A 122 4.09 8.86 17.49
C THR A 122 4.11 10.16 16.67
N LYS A 123 4.98 11.09 17.11
CA LYS A 123 5.23 12.34 16.37
C LYS A 123 6.35 12.19 15.33
N ASP A 124 7.01 11.03 15.30
CA ASP A 124 8.11 10.76 14.39
C ASP A 124 7.58 10.65 12.95
N GLU A 125 8.36 11.12 12.01
CA GLU A 125 7.99 11.00 10.59
C GLU A 125 7.83 9.53 10.16
N TYR A 126 8.69 8.66 10.67
CA TYR A 126 8.64 7.21 10.50
C TYR A 126 9.43 6.52 11.62
N ILE A 127 9.03 5.30 11.97
CA ILE A 127 9.73 4.48 12.98
C ILE A 127 10.83 3.63 12.35
N ASN A 128 10.70 3.31 11.06
CA ASN A 128 11.73 2.58 10.31
C ASN A 128 11.69 2.97 8.84
N LYS A 129 12.89 3.02 8.22
CA LYS A 129 13.08 3.19 6.78
C LYS A 129 13.75 1.96 6.21
N MET A 130 13.02 1.22 5.37
CA MET A 130 13.48 0.00 4.74
C MET A 130 14.04 0.32 3.34
N THR A 131 15.29 -0.07 3.11
CA THR A 131 16.02 0.17 1.85
C THR A 131 16.49 -1.14 1.24
N GLY A 132 16.21 -1.37 -0.04
CA GLY A 132 16.59 -2.62 -0.74
C GLY A 132 16.04 -2.74 -2.15
N HIS A 133 14.93 -2.05 -2.47
CA HIS A 133 14.46 -1.93 -3.84
C HIS A 133 15.34 -0.98 -4.65
N LYS A 134 15.48 -1.28 -5.95
CA LYS A 134 16.25 -0.45 -6.90
C LYS A 134 15.35 0.43 -7.77
N GLN A 135 14.06 0.15 -7.78
CA GLN A 135 13.03 0.90 -8.51
C GLN A 135 11.77 1.05 -7.65
N GLU A 136 10.71 1.61 -8.22
CA GLU A 136 9.44 1.89 -7.57
C GLU A 136 8.86 0.67 -6.84
N VAL A 137 8.44 0.86 -5.59
CA VAL A 137 7.69 -0.13 -4.81
C VAL A 137 6.22 -0.03 -5.18
N CYS A 138 5.65 -1.10 -5.75
CA CYS A 138 4.27 -1.09 -6.25
C CYS A 138 3.35 -2.12 -5.57
N GLY A 139 3.90 -3.03 -4.78
CA GLY A 139 3.16 -3.99 -3.98
C GLY A 139 3.64 -3.99 -2.54
N LEU A 140 2.71 -3.98 -1.58
CA LEU A 140 2.99 -4.13 -0.15
C LEU A 140 1.91 -5.00 0.49
N LYS A 141 2.31 -5.95 1.34
CA LYS A 141 1.36 -6.76 2.09
C LYS A 141 1.99 -7.30 3.37
N TRP A 142 1.33 -7.08 4.50
CA TRP A 142 1.73 -7.68 5.78
C TRP A 142 1.25 -9.11 5.91
N SER A 143 2.04 -9.94 6.58
CA SER A 143 1.64 -11.29 6.99
C SER A 143 0.52 -11.22 8.04
N PHE A 144 -0.28 -12.29 8.15
CA PHE A 144 -1.41 -12.33 9.10
C PHE A 144 -0.97 -12.28 10.56
N ASP A 145 0.22 -12.78 10.86
CA ASP A 145 0.85 -12.70 12.19
C ASP A 145 1.49 -11.34 12.47
N GLN A 146 1.44 -10.41 11.51
CA GLN A 146 1.98 -9.05 11.59
C GLN A 146 3.50 -8.96 11.79
N GLN A 147 4.25 -10.05 11.60
CA GLN A 147 5.68 -10.09 11.83
C GLN A 147 6.52 -9.77 10.59
N GLN A 148 5.97 -10.06 9.41
CA GLN A 148 6.68 -9.90 8.14
C GLN A 148 5.93 -8.98 7.19
N LEU A 149 6.69 -8.17 6.44
CA LEU A 149 6.19 -7.40 5.32
C LEU A 149 6.73 -7.99 4.03
N ALA A 150 5.87 -8.22 3.05
CA ALA A 150 6.27 -8.50 1.67
C ALA A 150 6.17 -7.22 0.84
N SER A 151 7.18 -6.96 0.02
CA SER A 151 7.17 -5.85 -0.93
C SER A 151 7.59 -6.30 -2.32
N GLY A 152 6.85 -5.86 -3.32
CA GLY A 152 7.17 -6.05 -4.71
C GLY A 152 7.53 -4.73 -5.39
N GLY A 153 8.47 -4.78 -6.34
CA GLY A 153 8.96 -3.58 -7.02
C GLY A 153 9.05 -3.73 -8.53
N ASN A 154 9.21 -2.60 -9.20
CA ASN A 154 9.48 -2.52 -10.64
C ASN A 154 10.89 -3.06 -11.00
N ASP A 155 11.73 -3.30 -10.01
CA ASP A 155 13.02 -3.99 -10.13
C ASP A 155 12.90 -5.52 -10.21
N ASN A 156 11.70 -6.05 -10.39
CA ASN A 156 11.35 -7.46 -10.47
C ASN A 156 11.64 -8.25 -9.18
N ARG A 157 11.88 -7.53 -8.08
CA ARG A 157 12.21 -8.14 -6.79
C ARG A 157 10.98 -8.29 -5.93
N LEU A 158 10.92 -9.42 -5.25
CA LEU A 158 10.08 -9.62 -4.08
C LEU A 158 10.99 -9.65 -2.86
N ASN A 159 10.82 -8.69 -1.97
CA ASN A 159 11.56 -8.64 -0.71
C ASN A 159 10.66 -9.00 0.46
N ILE A 160 11.21 -9.75 1.41
CA ILE A 160 10.56 -10.08 2.69
C ILE A 160 11.37 -9.38 3.79
N TRP A 161 10.66 -8.68 4.67
CA TRP A 161 11.24 -7.85 5.72
C TRP A 161 10.73 -8.27 7.09
N SER A 162 11.60 -8.18 8.09
CA SER A 162 11.20 -8.13 9.49
C SER A 162 10.94 -6.68 9.90
N LEU A 163 10.00 -6.46 10.81
CA LEU A 163 9.65 -5.12 11.31
C LEU A 163 10.87 -4.38 11.92
N GLN A 164 11.80 -5.12 12.48
CA GLN A 164 12.96 -4.59 13.19
C GLN A 164 14.17 -4.30 12.28
N SER A 165 14.13 -4.71 11.01
CA SER A 165 15.26 -4.58 10.08
C SER A 165 15.00 -3.49 9.03
N SER A 166 16.03 -2.72 8.71
CA SER A 166 16.02 -1.77 7.58
C SER A 166 16.48 -2.40 6.26
N THR A 167 16.97 -3.65 6.29
CA THR A 167 17.36 -4.44 5.11
C THR A 167 16.47 -5.66 4.97
N PRO A 168 16.22 -6.17 3.75
CA PRO A 168 15.37 -7.34 3.57
C PRO A 168 16.00 -8.59 4.18
N THR A 169 15.17 -9.41 4.83
CA THR A 169 15.55 -10.76 5.29
C THR A 169 15.81 -11.67 4.10
N TYR A 170 14.94 -11.60 3.10
CA TYR A 170 15.09 -12.32 1.84
C TYR A 170 14.80 -11.39 0.66
N SER A 171 15.58 -11.57 -0.42
CA SER A 171 15.37 -10.90 -1.70
C SER A 171 15.23 -11.96 -2.80
N LEU A 172 14.01 -12.16 -3.27
CA LEU A 172 13.62 -13.22 -4.19
C LEU A 172 13.60 -12.66 -5.62
N LEU A 173 14.47 -13.21 -6.50
CA LEU A 173 14.82 -12.62 -7.79
C LEU A 173 14.30 -13.44 -8.99
N ARG A 174 13.28 -14.27 -8.82
CA ARG A 174 12.82 -15.18 -9.87
C ARG A 174 11.80 -14.58 -10.82
N HIS A 175 11.19 -13.44 -10.49
CA HIS A 175 10.32 -12.72 -11.41
C HIS A 175 11.12 -11.99 -12.48
N THR A 176 10.59 -11.93 -13.70
CA THR A 176 11.22 -11.25 -14.83
C THR A 176 10.54 -9.93 -15.18
N ALA A 177 9.46 -9.58 -14.46
CA ALA A 177 8.77 -8.30 -14.57
C ALA A 177 8.36 -7.79 -13.18
N ALA A 178 7.87 -6.56 -13.12
CA ALA A 178 7.44 -5.89 -11.90
C ALA A 178 6.50 -6.77 -11.05
N VAL A 179 6.75 -6.84 -9.76
CA VAL A 179 5.95 -7.61 -8.81
C VAL A 179 5.00 -6.65 -8.09
N LYS A 180 3.70 -6.77 -8.37
CA LYS A 180 2.66 -5.95 -7.72
C LYS A 180 1.71 -6.79 -6.87
N ALA A 181 1.21 -7.89 -7.40
CA ALA A 181 0.26 -8.75 -6.71
C ALA A 181 0.95 -9.56 -5.62
N LEU A 182 0.48 -9.42 -4.39
CA LEU A 182 1.01 -10.09 -3.21
C LEU A 182 -0.15 -10.56 -2.34
N ALA A 183 -0.12 -11.80 -1.88
CA ALA A 183 -1.06 -12.32 -0.91
C ALA A 183 -0.40 -13.35 0.01
N TRP A 184 -0.63 -13.20 1.31
CA TRP A 184 -0.24 -14.19 2.31
C TRP A 184 -1.35 -15.21 2.49
N SER A 185 -0.98 -16.46 2.76
CA SER A 185 -1.95 -17.50 3.13
C SER A 185 -2.49 -17.24 4.54
N PRO A 186 -3.82 -17.20 4.73
CA PRO A 186 -4.40 -17.08 6.06
C PRO A 186 -4.36 -18.40 6.84
N HIS A 187 -4.08 -19.52 6.16
CA HIS A 187 -4.14 -20.87 6.74
C HIS A 187 -2.77 -21.48 6.98
N GLN A 188 -1.78 -21.09 6.19
CA GLN A 188 -0.43 -21.65 6.29
C GLN A 188 0.56 -20.53 6.59
N HIS A 189 1.16 -20.61 7.79
CA HIS A 189 2.19 -19.67 8.21
C HIS A 189 3.38 -19.69 7.25
N GLY A 190 3.87 -18.51 6.88
CA GLY A 190 5.04 -18.36 6.02
C GLY A 190 4.78 -18.59 4.52
N LEU A 191 3.57 -18.97 4.11
CA LEU A 191 3.24 -19.13 2.69
C LEU A 191 2.82 -17.78 2.09
N LEU A 192 3.59 -17.31 1.10
CA LEU A 192 3.34 -16.09 0.33
C LEU A 192 3.18 -16.43 -1.15
N VAL A 193 2.25 -15.75 -1.82
CA VAL A 193 2.09 -15.82 -3.27
C VAL A 193 2.35 -14.45 -3.88
N SER A 194 3.01 -14.43 -5.05
CA SER A 194 3.25 -13.21 -5.81
C SER A 194 2.93 -13.41 -7.28
N GLY A 195 2.52 -12.31 -7.94
CA GLY A 195 2.27 -12.26 -9.38
C GLY A 195 3.22 -11.29 -10.07
N GLY A 196 3.88 -11.74 -11.12
CA GLY A 196 4.70 -10.91 -11.99
C GLY A 196 3.86 -10.20 -13.06
N GLY A 197 4.36 -9.07 -13.55
CA GLY A 197 3.71 -8.27 -14.59
C GLY A 197 3.66 -8.96 -15.95
N THR A 198 3.22 -8.21 -16.97
CA THR A 198 2.89 -8.72 -18.32
C THR A 198 4.01 -9.48 -19.03
N ALA A 199 5.27 -9.13 -18.77
CA ALA A 199 6.41 -9.82 -19.37
C ALA A 199 6.74 -11.14 -18.65
N ASP A 200 6.39 -11.28 -17.36
CA ASP A 200 6.64 -12.48 -16.56
C ASP A 200 5.49 -13.49 -16.65
N ARG A 201 4.24 -13.05 -16.50
CA ARG A 201 3.00 -13.85 -16.57
C ARG A 201 2.98 -15.07 -15.63
N THR A 202 3.75 -15.06 -14.54
CA THR A 202 3.81 -16.17 -13.59
C THR A 202 3.22 -15.79 -12.25
N ILE A 203 2.62 -16.78 -11.59
CA ILE A 203 2.29 -16.76 -10.18
C ILE A 203 3.28 -17.68 -9.48
N ARG A 204 3.90 -17.20 -8.40
CA ARG A 204 4.91 -17.94 -7.65
C ARG A 204 4.52 -18.07 -6.19
N PHE A 205 4.80 -19.23 -5.62
CA PHE A 205 4.64 -19.52 -4.21
C PHE A 205 5.99 -19.52 -3.52
N TRP A 206 6.03 -18.97 -2.31
CA TRP A 206 7.25 -18.77 -1.56
C TRP A 206 7.07 -19.20 -0.12
N ASN A 207 8.10 -19.80 0.43
CA ASN A 207 8.21 -20.04 1.86
C ASN A 207 9.04 -18.93 2.50
N SER A 208 8.40 -18.02 3.25
CA SER A 208 9.08 -16.89 3.89
C SER A 208 9.93 -17.27 5.11
N ILE A 209 9.86 -18.53 5.55
CA ILE A 209 10.66 -19.04 6.65
C ILE A 209 12.02 -19.51 6.12
N THR A 210 12.04 -20.20 4.97
CA THR A 210 13.27 -20.73 4.37
C THR A 210 13.87 -19.80 3.30
N GLY A 211 13.08 -18.89 2.75
CA GLY A 211 13.49 -17.99 1.65
C GLY A 211 13.44 -18.67 0.26
N GLU A 212 12.65 -19.74 0.10
CA GLU A 212 12.54 -20.53 -1.14
C GLU A 212 11.19 -20.33 -1.84
#